data_cb45143c0f65473875047d9773d35885
#
_entry.id   cb45143c0f65473875047d9773d35885
#
_cell.length_a   1.000
_cell.length_b   1.000
_cell.length_c   1.000
_cell.angle_alpha   90.00
_cell.angle_beta   90.00
_cell.angle_gamma   90.00
#
_symmetry.space_group_name_H-M   'P 1'
#
loop_
_entity.id
_entity.type
_entity.pdbx_description
1 polymer ?
#
loop_
_entity_poly.entity_id
_entity_poly.type
_entity_poly.pdbx_seq_one_letter_code
_entity_poly.pdbx_strand_id
1 'polypeptide(L)'
;EMQRSLVGSEMCIRDRLYLATTKAPRAYSEADLSGDVTLMFGKETAGLPEWLREKYRDSCIRIPMISEARSLNLSNSVAILTYEALRQQGFPGLLGIGSMGQD
;
A
#
# COMPACT_ATOMS: atom_id res chain seq x y z
N GLU A 1 13.10 11.57 0.83
CA GLU A 1 13.28 10.17 0.49
C GLU A 1 12.01 9.38 0.58
N MET A 2 11.94 8.39 -0.24
CA MET A 2 10.71 7.63 -0.38
C MET A 2 11.00 6.15 -0.31
N GLN A 3 10.02 5.42 0.18
CA GLN A 3 10.09 3.98 0.24
C GLN A 3 9.23 3.40 -0.88
N ARG A 4 9.69 2.33 -1.46
CA ARG A 4 8.97 1.65 -2.53
C ARG A 4 8.86 0.18 -2.20
N SER A 5 7.65 -0.35 -2.29
CA SER A 5 7.40 -1.76 -2.09
C SER A 5 6.85 -2.37 -3.36
N LEU A 6 7.30 -3.56 -3.66
CA LEU A 6 6.87 -4.30 -4.83
C LEU A 6 5.96 -5.43 -4.40
N VAL A 7 4.81 -5.53 -5.03
CA VAL A 7 3.89 -6.63 -4.79
C VAL A 7 3.56 -7.23 -6.14
N GLY A 8 3.86 -8.52 -6.28
CA GLY A 8 3.70 -9.19 -7.55
C GLY A 8 4.98 -9.92 -7.92
N SER A 9 4.98 -10.54 -9.09
CA SER A 9 6.10 -11.36 -9.50
C SER A 9 7.21 -10.54 -10.15
N GLU A 10 6.84 -9.51 -10.87
CA GLU A 10 7.79 -8.69 -11.61
C GLU A 10 7.40 -7.25 -11.46
N MET A 11 8.39 -6.40 -11.34
CA MET A 11 8.10 -5.01 -11.20
C MET A 11 8.25 -4.28 -12.53
N CYS A 12 7.20 -3.57 -12.90
CA CYS A 12 7.26 -2.63 -13.99
C CYS A 12 6.55 -1.38 -13.53
N ILE A 13 7.30 -0.32 -13.33
CA ILE A 13 6.73 0.89 -12.74
C ILE A 13 5.61 1.48 -13.59
N ARG A 14 5.57 1.12 -14.87
CA ARG A 14 4.52 1.59 -15.75
C ARG A 14 3.21 0.86 -15.58
N ASP A 15 3.23 -0.34 -14.96
CA ASP A 15 2.02 -1.12 -14.86
C ASP A 15 1.04 -0.50 -13.90
N ARG A 16 1.43 -0.40 -12.63
CA ARG A 16 0.56 0.20 -11.62
C ARG A 16 1.39 0.81 -10.53
N LEU A 17 1.17 2.08 -10.28
CA LEU A 17 1.86 2.80 -9.23
C LEU A 17 0.83 3.43 -8.32
N TYR A 18 0.93 3.14 -7.03
CA TYR A 18 0.08 3.76 -6.03
C TYR A 18 0.92 4.45 -4.98
N LEU A 19 0.47 5.61 -4.56
CA LEU A 19 1.16 6.40 -3.56
C LEU A 19 0.35 6.38 -2.27
N ALA A 20 0.99 5.95 -1.18
CA ALA A 20 0.34 5.89 0.13
C ALA A 20 0.54 7.21 0.84
N THR A 21 -0.56 7.91 1.10
CA THR A 21 -0.49 9.21 1.73
C THR A 21 -1.79 9.51 2.46
N THR A 22 -1.69 10.16 3.63
CA THR A 22 -2.89 10.57 4.36
C THR A 22 -3.64 11.69 3.65
N LYS A 23 -3.06 12.25 2.59
CA LYS A 23 -3.71 13.31 1.81
C LYS A 23 -4.57 12.76 0.68
N ALA A 24 -4.61 11.45 0.52
CA ALA A 24 -5.33 10.86 -0.60
C ALA A 24 -6.84 11.02 -0.45
N PRO A 25 -7.56 11.14 -1.56
CA PRO A 25 -9.01 11.32 -1.51
C PRO A 25 -9.78 10.02 -1.34
N ARG A 26 -9.12 8.87 -1.39
CA ARG A 26 -9.83 7.60 -1.26
C ARG A 26 -9.03 6.60 -0.46
N ALA A 27 -9.73 5.61 0.10
CA ALA A 27 -9.12 4.57 0.88
C ALA A 27 -8.45 3.53 -0.02
N TYR A 28 -7.49 2.82 0.55
CA TYR A 28 -6.77 1.78 -0.19
C TYR A 28 -7.69 0.67 -0.67
N SER A 29 -8.77 0.44 0.05
CA SER A 29 -9.68 -0.64 -0.30
C SER A 29 -10.42 -0.39 -1.61
N GLU A 30 -10.43 0.84 -2.08
CA GLU A 30 -11.07 1.19 -3.35
C GLU A 30 -10.13 1.08 -4.53
N ALA A 31 -8.86 0.76 -4.30
CA ALA A 31 -7.89 0.66 -5.37
C ALA A 31 -7.76 -0.78 -5.83
N ASP A 32 -7.44 -0.94 -7.11
CA ASP A 32 -7.21 -2.26 -7.67
C ASP A 32 -5.74 -2.60 -7.51
N LEU A 33 -5.44 -3.39 -6.50
CA LEU A 33 -4.07 -3.78 -6.19
C LEU A 33 -3.76 -5.20 -6.64
N SER A 34 -4.59 -5.76 -7.50
CA SER A 34 -4.31 -7.06 -8.07
C SER A 34 -3.24 -6.93 -9.15
N GLY A 35 -2.52 -8.02 -9.39
CA GLY A 35 -1.46 -8.01 -10.38
C GLY A 35 -0.20 -7.36 -9.84
N ASP A 36 0.65 -6.92 -10.73
CA ASP A 36 1.92 -6.31 -10.35
C ASP A 36 1.71 -4.83 -10.03
N VAL A 37 1.95 -4.47 -8.79
CA VAL A 37 1.78 -3.08 -8.35
C VAL A 37 3.03 -2.61 -7.63
N THR A 38 3.30 -1.33 -7.75
CA THR A 38 4.36 -0.67 -7.00
C THR A 38 3.71 0.28 -6.01
N LEU A 39 4.08 0.15 -4.75
CA LEU A 39 3.58 0.99 -3.68
C LEU A 39 4.68 1.93 -3.25
N MET A 40 4.39 3.22 -3.20
CA MET A 40 5.38 4.21 -2.84
C MET A 40 4.96 4.91 -1.55
N PHE A 41 5.91 5.02 -0.61
CA PHE A 41 5.68 5.59 0.70
C PHE A 41 6.63 6.74 0.93
N GLY A 42 6.17 7.75 1.65
CA GLY A 42 7.04 8.85 2.03
C GLY A 42 7.71 8.59 3.36
N LYS A 43 8.62 9.47 3.73
CA LYS A 43 9.24 9.42 5.04
C LYS A 43 8.20 9.67 6.12
N GLU A 44 8.45 9.12 7.30
CA GLU A 44 7.52 9.28 8.42
C GLU A 44 7.30 10.73 8.79
N THR A 45 8.34 11.56 8.70
CA THR A 45 8.25 12.94 9.12
C THR A 45 7.77 13.87 8.04
N ALA A 46 8.12 13.60 6.78
CA ALA A 46 7.86 14.53 5.69
C ALA A 46 6.75 14.07 4.75
N GLY A 47 6.50 12.76 4.68
CA GLY A 47 5.55 12.23 3.71
C GLY A 47 6.07 12.35 2.30
N LEU A 48 5.16 12.21 1.35
CA LEU A 48 5.51 12.32 -0.06
C LEU A 48 5.51 13.79 -0.48
N PRO A 49 6.41 14.18 -1.38
CA PRO A 49 6.42 15.56 -1.85
C PRO A 49 5.10 15.94 -2.51
N GLU A 50 4.74 17.20 -2.36
CA GLU A 50 3.46 17.67 -2.90
C GLU A 50 3.40 17.52 -4.42
N TRP A 51 4.49 17.83 -5.12
CA TRP A 51 4.50 17.75 -6.57
C TRP A 51 4.23 16.34 -7.05
N LEU A 52 4.72 15.35 -6.29
CA LEU A 52 4.52 13.96 -6.64
C LEU A 52 3.07 13.54 -6.42
N ARG A 53 2.48 14.00 -5.31
CA ARG A 53 1.06 13.71 -5.03
C ARG A 53 0.15 14.32 -6.09
N GLU A 54 0.49 15.52 -6.55
CA GLU A 54 -0.32 16.17 -7.58
C GLU A 54 -0.18 15.45 -8.93
N LYS A 55 1.03 15.04 -9.27
CA LYS A 55 1.25 14.37 -10.53
C LYS A 55 0.51 13.04 -10.62
N TYR A 56 0.45 12.32 -9.51
CA TYR A 56 -0.21 11.01 -9.48
C TYR A 56 -1.42 11.02 -8.59
N ARG A 57 -2.19 12.09 -8.67
CA ARG A 57 -3.32 12.29 -7.78
C ARG A 57 -4.29 11.13 -7.78
N ASP A 58 -4.60 10.60 -8.95
CA ASP A 58 -5.56 9.51 -9.06
C ASP A 58 -5.03 8.19 -8.53
N SER A 59 -3.74 8.12 -8.28
CA SER A 59 -3.11 6.93 -7.74
C SER A 59 -2.80 7.05 -6.26
N CYS A 60 -3.25 8.10 -5.61
CA CYS A 60 -3.02 8.26 -4.18
C CYS A 60 -4.10 7.51 -3.40
N ILE A 61 -3.66 6.75 -2.40
CA ILE A 61 -4.56 5.96 -1.55
C ILE A 61 -4.15 6.15 -0.10
N ARG A 62 -5.09 5.94 0.82
CA ARG A 62 -4.79 6.11 2.21
C ARG A 62 -5.36 4.98 3.04
N ILE A 63 -4.79 4.78 4.21
CA ILE A 63 -5.31 3.87 5.21
C ILE A 63 -6.30 4.68 6.05
N PRO A 64 -7.57 4.28 6.11
CA PRO A 64 -8.56 5.04 6.89
C PRO A 64 -8.19 5.10 8.36
N MET A 65 -8.40 6.26 8.96
CA MET A 65 -8.11 6.48 10.37
C MET A 65 -9.16 7.43 10.95
N ILE A 66 -9.28 7.39 12.27
CA ILE A 66 -10.25 8.25 12.94
C ILE A 66 -9.94 9.73 12.73
N SER A 67 -8.66 10.07 12.71
CA SER A 67 -8.23 11.46 12.65
C SER A 67 -7.12 11.60 11.65
N GLU A 68 -7.11 12.73 10.94
CA GLU A 68 -6.02 13.02 10.02
C GLU A 68 -4.80 13.57 10.72
N ALA A 69 -4.91 13.84 12.01
CA ALA A 69 -3.78 14.37 12.75
C ALA A 69 -2.69 13.34 12.99
N ARG A 70 -3.01 12.08 12.76
CA ARG A 70 -2.04 11.02 13.02
C ARG A 70 -1.71 10.29 11.73
N SER A 71 -0.50 9.75 11.69
CA SER A 71 -0.14 8.81 10.65
C SER A 71 0.40 7.56 11.31
N LEU A 72 0.22 6.45 10.61
CA LEU A 72 0.75 5.20 11.09
C LEU A 72 2.25 5.16 10.88
N ASN A 73 2.91 4.36 11.70
CA ASN A 73 4.31 4.06 11.52
C ASN A 73 4.53 3.52 10.11
N LEU A 74 5.64 3.89 9.49
CA LEU A 74 5.91 3.51 8.10
C LEU A 74 5.89 1.98 7.93
N SER A 75 6.51 1.25 8.84
CA SER A 75 6.52 -0.21 8.75
C SER A 75 5.12 -0.79 8.78
N ASN A 76 4.26 -0.25 9.64
CA ASN A 76 2.88 -0.71 9.72
C ASN A 76 2.13 -0.41 8.43
N SER A 77 2.35 0.78 7.88
CA SER A 77 1.70 1.14 6.63
C SER A 77 2.10 0.22 5.49
N VAL A 78 3.39 -0.09 5.41
CA VAL A 78 3.89 -1.00 4.37
C VAL A 78 3.23 -2.37 4.53
N ALA A 79 3.16 -2.87 5.77
CA ALA A 79 2.57 -4.18 6.02
C ALA A 79 1.10 -4.21 5.63
N ILE A 80 0.35 -3.21 6.03
CA ILE A 80 -1.09 -3.15 5.76
C ILE A 80 -1.35 -3.16 4.25
N LEU A 81 -0.67 -2.29 3.53
CA LEU A 81 -0.93 -2.18 2.09
C LEU A 81 -0.39 -3.38 1.33
N THR A 82 0.73 -3.94 1.77
CA THR A 82 1.26 -5.14 1.13
C THR A 82 0.28 -6.30 1.28
N TYR A 83 -0.28 -6.48 2.47
CA TYR A 83 -1.22 -7.57 2.68
C TYR A 83 -2.55 -7.32 2.00
N GLU A 84 -2.96 -6.07 1.86
CA GLU A 84 -4.16 -5.82 1.08
C GLU A 84 -3.96 -6.18 -0.38
N ALA A 85 -2.79 -5.86 -0.94
CA ALA A 85 -2.49 -6.25 -2.32
C ALA A 85 -2.46 -7.77 -2.45
N LEU A 86 -1.82 -8.45 -1.49
CA LEU A 86 -1.79 -9.90 -1.52
C LEU A 86 -3.18 -10.51 -1.40
N ARG A 87 -4.02 -9.91 -0.56
CA ARG A 87 -5.40 -10.38 -0.42
C ARG A 87 -6.15 -10.29 -1.74
N GLN A 88 -6.00 -9.18 -2.43
CA GLN A 88 -6.68 -9.01 -3.71
C GLN A 88 -6.16 -9.99 -4.76
N GLN A 89 -4.93 -10.46 -4.58
CA GLN A 89 -4.34 -11.44 -5.49
C GLN A 89 -4.61 -12.88 -5.07
N GLY A 90 -5.33 -13.09 -3.97
CA GLY A 90 -5.67 -14.42 -3.51
C GLY A 90 -4.58 -15.06 -2.65
N PHE A 91 -3.70 -14.27 -2.06
CA PHE A 91 -2.60 -14.76 -1.21
C PHE A 91 -1.77 -15.83 -1.92
N PRO A 92 -1.22 -15.52 -3.10
CA PRO A 92 -0.53 -16.54 -3.90
C PRO A 92 0.68 -17.10 -3.16
N GLY A 93 0.74 -18.42 -3.04
CA GLY A 93 1.86 -19.07 -2.39
C GLY A 93 1.90 -18.96 -0.89
N LEU A 94 0.86 -18.41 -0.28
CA LEU A 94 0.83 -18.23 1.16
C LEU A 94 -0.11 -19.23 1.82
N LEU A 95 0.26 -19.65 3.03
CA LEU A 95 -0.52 -20.61 3.79
C LEU A 95 -1.59 -19.85 4.57
N GLY A 96 -2.85 -20.07 4.23
CA GLY A 96 -3.95 -19.33 4.83
C GLY A 96 -4.72 -20.10 5.89
N ILE A 97 -4.41 -21.38 6.10
CA ILE A 97 -5.13 -22.20 7.04
C ILE A 97 -4.14 -22.93 7.92
N GLY A 98 -4.38 -22.87 9.22
CA GLY A 98 -3.56 -23.57 10.16
C GLY A 98 -4.15 -24.93 10.51
N SER A 99 -3.43 -25.67 11.36
CA SER A 99 -3.83 -27.00 11.79
C SER A 99 -4.15 -27.01 13.28
N MET A 100 -5.20 -26.31 13.63
CA MET A 100 -5.62 -26.28 15.03
C MET A 100 -5.99 -27.67 15.49
N GLY A 101 -5.53 -28.02 16.67
CA GLY A 101 -5.83 -29.32 17.24
C GLY A 101 -4.89 -30.43 16.81
N GLN A 102 -3.92 -30.13 16.02
CA GLN A 102 -2.93 -31.10 15.59
C GLN A 102 -1.67 -31.07 16.44
N ASP A 103 -1.59 -30.18 17.35
CA ASP A 103 -0.36 -30.00 18.16
C ASP A 103 -0.32 -30.84 19.37
#